data_fec6b7e60014e1ad786423544ec50dd9
#
_entry.id   fec6b7e60014e1ad786423544ec50dd9
#
_cell.length_a   1.000
_cell.length_b   1.000
_cell.length_c   1.000
_cell.angle_alpha   90.00
_cell.angle_beta   90.00
_cell.angle_gamma   90.00
#
_symmetry.space_group_name_H-M   'P 1'
#
loop_
_entity.id
_entity.type
_entity.pdbx_description
1 polymer ?
#
loop_
_entity_poly.entity_id
_entity_poly.type
_entity_poly.pdbx_seq_one_letter_code
_entity_poly.pdbx_strand_id
1 'polypeptide(L)'
;MLKVLRKPLITGMALALLLPAGLNSSANAEDSLGALDVAPISERYADSFAIGAAVEPFQLEGKSGEVLKHHYNSIVAENVMKPISIQPEEGKFDFEEADKIVKFAKENDMEVRFHTLIWHSQVPDWFFLDKNGKPMVDETDVKQREKNKKIVLKRVEKHVKEIVKRYKNDIDSWDVVNETVDDNGGLRESQWYQLTGTDYIKVAFETARKFAGKDAKLYINDYNTEVEPKRTALYNLVKDLLADGVPIDGVGHQGHIQIGWPSLQETEDSINMFADLGLDNQITELDISLYGWPPRPAYPTYDAIPEERFEAQAERYNDMFELYEKLDDKISSVTFWGIADNRTWLNDRAREFNDGVGVDAPFVFGLDYKVKPAYWAIMD
;
A
#
# COMPACT_ATOMS: atom_id res chain seq x y z
N MET A 1 64.91 -48.22 47.00
CA MET A 1 63.84 -48.10 48.01
C MET A 1 62.79 -47.13 47.53
N LEU A 2 61.78 -47.63 46.87
CA LEU A 2 60.65 -46.83 46.46
C LEU A 2 59.38 -47.36 47.14
N LYS A 3 58.76 -46.53 47.94
CA LYS A 3 57.48 -46.83 48.59
C LYS A 3 56.36 -46.55 47.60
N VAL A 4 55.61 -47.61 47.29
CA VAL A 4 54.35 -47.50 46.50
C VAL A 4 53.18 -47.21 47.45
N LEU A 5 52.52 -46.05 47.27
CA LEU A 5 51.29 -45.68 47.97
C LEU A 5 50.11 -46.10 47.11
N ARG A 6 49.29 -47.02 47.63
CA ARG A 6 48.00 -47.39 47.06
C ARG A 6 46.91 -46.33 47.43
N LYS A 7 46.19 -45.83 46.45
CA LYS A 7 44.97 -45.05 46.68
C LYS A 7 43.72 -45.95 46.62
N PRO A 8 42.70 -45.68 47.44
CA PRO A 8 41.48 -46.50 47.42
C PRO A 8 40.56 -46.13 46.30
N LEU A 9 39.91 -47.12 45.72
CA LEU A 9 38.76 -46.96 44.76
C LEU A 9 37.52 -46.45 45.51
N ILE A 10 37.01 -45.33 45.12
CA ILE A 10 35.67 -44.86 45.53
C ILE A 10 34.70 -45.16 44.39
N THR A 11 33.78 -46.09 44.64
CA THR A 11 32.71 -46.47 43.75
C THR A 11 31.62 -45.37 43.84
N GLY A 12 31.59 -44.47 42.85
CA GLY A 12 30.50 -43.45 42.74
C GLY A 12 29.28 -44.04 42.05
N MET A 13 28.18 -44.12 42.79
CA MET A 13 26.87 -44.50 42.32
C MET A 13 26.27 -43.32 41.51
N ALA A 14 26.16 -43.46 40.18
CA ALA A 14 25.53 -42.44 39.33
C ALA A 14 24.03 -42.51 39.53
N LEU A 15 23.48 -41.48 40.19
CA LEU A 15 22.04 -41.24 40.29
C LEU A 15 21.59 -40.57 38.97
N ALA A 16 20.90 -41.29 38.09
CA ALA A 16 20.30 -40.75 36.89
C ALA A 16 19.03 -39.93 37.30
N LEU A 17 19.17 -38.62 37.30
CA LEU A 17 18.04 -37.73 37.36
C LEU A 17 17.35 -37.73 36.00
N LEU A 18 16.21 -38.38 35.90
CA LEU A 18 15.23 -38.19 34.81
C LEU A 18 14.66 -36.79 34.95
N LEU A 19 15.13 -35.87 34.11
CA LEU A 19 14.45 -34.62 33.83
C LEU A 19 13.22 -34.93 32.97
N PRO A 20 12.01 -34.43 33.31
CA PRO A 20 10.89 -34.55 32.42
C PRO A 20 11.16 -33.66 31.18
N ALA A 21 10.96 -34.23 30.01
CA ALA A 21 10.93 -33.51 28.76
C ALA A 21 9.71 -32.55 28.77
N GLY A 22 9.95 -31.32 29.18
CA GLY A 22 9.04 -30.19 29.04
C GLY A 22 9.53 -29.28 27.91
N LEU A 23 9.43 -29.74 26.69
CA LEU A 23 9.63 -28.93 25.50
C LEU A 23 8.33 -28.94 24.69
N ASN A 24 7.37 -28.12 25.08
CA ASN A 24 6.23 -27.72 24.25
C ASN A 24 5.44 -26.57 24.91
N SER A 25 6.10 -25.45 25.22
CA SER A 25 5.37 -24.28 25.76
C SER A 25 5.78 -22.92 25.15
N SER A 26 6.81 -22.87 24.30
CA SER A 26 7.18 -21.63 23.66
C SER A 26 6.35 -21.32 22.40
N ALA A 27 6.10 -22.30 21.54
CA ALA A 27 5.29 -22.11 20.34
C ALA A 27 3.82 -21.66 20.66
N ASN A 28 3.21 -22.23 21.69
CA ASN A 28 1.84 -21.89 22.08
C ASN A 28 1.70 -20.53 22.78
N ALA A 29 2.78 -19.87 23.18
CA ALA A 29 2.73 -18.54 23.82
C ALA A 29 2.83 -17.42 22.77
N GLU A 30 3.62 -17.61 21.74
CA GLU A 30 3.76 -16.65 20.62
C GLU A 30 2.48 -16.55 19.79
N ASP A 31 1.78 -17.67 19.54
CA ASP A 31 0.48 -17.72 18.84
C ASP A 31 -0.67 -17.02 19.57
N SER A 32 -0.48 -16.58 20.81
CA SER A 32 -1.51 -15.92 21.62
C SER A 32 -1.34 -14.39 21.74
N LEU A 33 -0.18 -13.84 21.29
CA LEU A 33 0.11 -12.42 21.44
C LEU A 33 -0.77 -11.56 20.52
N GLY A 34 -1.22 -10.44 21.05
CA GLY A 34 -1.89 -9.40 20.26
C GLY A 34 -0.91 -8.36 19.75
N ALA A 35 -1.31 -7.60 18.76
CA ALA A 35 -0.48 -6.54 18.19
C ALA A 35 0.04 -5.53 19.24
N LEU A 36 -0.72 -5.27 20.30
CA LEU A 36 -0.31 -4.34 21.37
C LEU A 36 0.68 -4.95 22.39
N ASP A 37 0.94 -6.26 22.30
CA ASP A 37 1.84 -6.97 23.22
C ASP A 37 3.27 -7.09 22.68
N VAL A 38 3.52 -6.59 21.46
CA VAL A 38 4.78 -6.73 20.72
C VAL A 38 5.35 -5.37 20.29
N ALA A 39 6.62 -5.33 19.88
CA ALA A 39 7.32 -4.09 19.53
C ALA A 39 6.69 -3.37 18.31
N PRO A 40 6.75 -2.03 18.24
CA PRO A 40 6.23 -1.29 17.10
C PRO A 40 7.02 -1.55 15.82
N ILE A 41 6.34 -1.80 14.70
CA ILE A 41 6.98 -1.98 13.39
C ILE A 41 7.69 -0.68 12.96
N SER A 42 7.05 0.48 13.18
CA SER A 42 7.62 1.78 12.81
C SER A 42 8.91 2.11 13.57
N GLU A 43 9.12 1.60 14.79
CA GLU A 43 10.38 1.76 15.51
C GLU A 43 11.51 0.90 14.92
N ARG A 44 11.19 -0.33 14.45
CA ARG A 44 12.16 -1.21 13.78
C ARG A 44 12.75 -0.57 12.52
N TYR A 45 11.93 0.16 11.77
CA TYR A 45 12.31 0.78 10.49
C TYR A 45 12.53 2.28 10.57
N ALA A 46 12.67 2.87 11.76
CA ALA A 46 12.75 4.32 11.96
C ALA A 46 13.92 4.99 11.22
N ASP A 47 15.01 4.28 10.99
CA ASP A 47 16.21 4.78 10.28
C ASP A 47 16.15 4.52 8.76
N SER A 48 15.14 3.80 8.26
CA SER A 48 15.03 3.38 6.85
C SER A 48 13.89 4.08 6.12
N PHE A 49 12.64 3.85 6.54
CA PHE A 49 11.45 4.38 5.87
C PHE A 49 10.25 4.47 6.82
N ALA A 50 9.27 5.30 6.46
CA ALA A 50 8.01 5.36 7.19
C ALA A 50 7.19 4.07 7.00
N ILE A 51 6.49 3.65 8.06
CA ILE A 51 5.57 2.50 8.03
C ILE A 51 4.14 3.01 8.12
N GLY A 52 3.36 2.75 7.07
CA GLY A 52 1.98 3.23 6.96
C GLY A 52 0.93 2.13 6.96
N ALA A 53 -0.34 2.54 7.18
CA ALA A 53 -1.50 1.68 6.98
C ALA A 53 -2.66 2.42 6.31
N ALA A 54 -3.38 1.72 5.41
CA ALA A 54 -4.64 2.20 4.87
C ALA A 54 -5.77 2.03 5.89
N VAL A 55 -6.59 3.07 6.02
CA VAL A 55 -7.61 3.14 7.07
C VAL A 55 -8.94 3.71 6.55
N GLU A 56 -10.01 3.33 7.24
CA GLU A 56 -11.30 3.99 7.17
C GLU A 56 -11.58 4.75 8.48
N PRO A 57 -12.42 5.81 8.47
CA PRO A 57 -12.68 6.61 9.66
C PRO A 57 -13.15 5.83 10.88
N PHE A 58 -13.93 4.75 10.70
CA PHE A 58 -14.39 3.92 11.80
C PHE A 58 -13.28 3.09 12.48
N GLN A 59 -12.11 2.95 11.83
CA GLN A 59 -10.95 2.22 12.37
C GLN A 59 -10.05 3.11 13.25
N LEU A 60 -10.31 4.40 13.33
CA LEU A 60 -9.51 5.35 14.13
C LEU A 60 -9.78 5.25 15.62
N GLU A 61 -10.79 4.47 16.02
CA GLU A 61 -11.21 4.29 17.40
C GLU A 61 -11.07 2.82 17.85
N GLY A 62 -11.18 2.58 19.15
CA GLY A 62 -11.09 1.24 19.73
C GLY A 62 -9.75 0.56 19.46
N LYS A 63 -9.75 -0.77 19.38
CA LYS A 63 -8.54 -1.58 19.24
C LYS A 63 -7.77 -1.27 17.94
N SER A 64 -8.47 -1.03 16.83
CA SER A 64 -7.81 -0.64 15.57
C SER A 64 -7.05 0.68 15.70
N GLY A 65 -7.65 1.70 16.32
CA GLY A 65 -6.99 2.97 16.59
C GLY A 65 -5.79 2.85 17.55
N GLU A 66 -5.84 1.94 18.52
CA GLU A 66 -4.70 1.65 19.41
C GLU A 66 -3.57 0.97 18.64
N VAL A 67 -3.87 -0.02 17.80
CA VAL A 67 -2.89 -0.72 16.95
C VAL A 67 -2.26 0.23 15.94
N LEU A 68 -3.04 1.13 15.33
CA LEU A 68 -2.51 2.17 14.44
C LEU A 68 -1.47 3.03 15.15
N LYS A 69 -1.79 3.58 16.31
CA LYS A 69 -0.87 4.42 17.09
C LYS A 69 0.37 3.67 17.58
N HIS A 70 0.26 2.36 17.75
CA HIS A 70 1.37 1.55 18.24
C HIS A 70 2.35 1.17 17.14
N HIS A 71 1.87 0.78 15.95
CA HIS A 71 2.72 0.18 14.91
C HIS A 71 3.07 1.10 13.75
N TYR A 72 2.31 2.17 13.53
CA TYR A 72 2.42 2.96 12.31
C TYR A 72 2.73 4.42 12.60
N ASN A 73 3.52 5.04 11.75
CA ASN A 73 3.84 6.48 11.78
C ASN A 73 3.35 7.23 10.53
N SER A 74 2.61 6.54 9.63
CA SER A 74 1.96 7.10 8.46
C SER A 74 0.59 6.46 8.25
N ILE A 75 -0.37 7.18 7.68
CA ILE A 75 -1.67 6.66 7.29
C ILE A 75 -2.14 7.17 5.92
N VAL A 76 -2.99 6.38 5.27
CA VAL A 76 -3.66 6.73 4.03
C VAL A 76 -5.15 6.39 4.14
N ALA A 77 -6.02 7.20 3.56
CA ALA A 77 -7.44 6.87 3.46
C ALA A 77 -7.67 5.77 2.42
N GLU A 78 -8.33 4.67 2.78
CA GLU A 78 -8.65 3.62 1.81
C GLU A 78 -9.67 4.10 0.76
N ASN A 79 -10.72 4.85 1.16
CA ASN A 79 -11.77 5.28 0.23
C ASN A 79 -12.20 6.74 0.36
N VAL A 80 -12.20 7.33 1.56
CA VAL A 80 -12.88 8.63 1.78
C VAL A 80 -12.18 9.84 1.16
N MET A 81 -10.94 9.69 0.69
CA MET A 81 -10.21 10.72 -0.06
C MET A 81 -10.28 10.56 -1.58
N LYS A 82 -10.97 9.53 -2.09
CA LYS A 82 -11.16 9.32 -3.53
C LYS A 82 -12.15 10.32 -4.15
N PRO A 83 -12.06 10.61 -5.45
CA PRO A 83 -12.88 11.66 -6.10
C PRO A 83 -14.38 11.54 -5.86
N ILE A 84 -14.94 10.31 -5.86
CA ILE A 84 -16.36 10.06 -5.64
C ILE A 84 -16.83 10.46 -4.24
N SER A 85 -15.95 10.33 -3.24
CA SER A 85 -16.23 10.70 -1.84
C SER A 85 -16.04 12.21 -1.63
N ILE A 86 -14.92 12.75 -2.10
CA ILE A 86 -14.54 14.16 -1.86
C ILE A 86 -15.39 15.14 -2.67
N GLN A 87 -15.80 14.79 -3.90
CA GLN A 87 -16.58 15.69 -4.75
C GLN A 87 -17.68 14.94 -5.50
N PRO A 88 -18.71 14.44 -4.80
CA PRO A 88 -19.78 13.64 -5.39
C PRO A 88 -20.57 14.37 -6.47
N GLU A 89 -20.66 15.71 -6.41
CA GLU A 89 -21.33 16.56 -7.39
C GLU A 89 -20.40 17.72 -7.82
N GLU A 90 -20.60 18.22 -9.06
CA GLU A 90 -19.77 19.33 -9.58
C GLU A 90 -19.87 20.58 -8.68
N GLY A 91 -18.74 20.97 -8.11
CA GLY A 91 -18.61 22.14 -7.23
C GLY A 91 -19.05 21.93 -5.78
N LYS A 92 -19.49 20.73 -5.41
CA LYS A 92 -19.83 20.37 -4.02
C LYS A 92 -18.78 19.42 -3.48
N PHE A 93 -18.07 19.85 -2.46
CA PHE A 93 -17.04 19.06 -1.77
C PHE A 93 -17.57 18.59 -0.43
N ASP A 94 -17.27 17.34 -0.11
CA ASP A 94 -17.48 16.72 1.20
C ASP A 94 -16.12 16.29 1.77
N PHE A 95 -15.73 16.91 2.85
CA PHE A 95 -14.44 16.67 3.50
C PHE A 95 -14.60 16.04 4.90
N GLU A 96 -15.84 15.79 5.34
CA GLU A 96 -16.12 15.41 6.72
C GLU A 96 -15.35 14.16 7.15
N GLU A 97 -15.41 13.11 6.34
CA GLU A 97 -14.74 11.84 6.67
C GLU A 97 -13.23 11.92 6.48
N ALA A 98 -12.76 12.63 5.47
CA ALA A 98 -11.33 12.86 5.25
C ALA A 98 -10.70 13.69 6.39
N ASP A 99 -11.41 14.70 6.89
CA ASP A 99 -10.96 15.53 8.02
C ASP A 99 -10.75 14.70 9.29
N LYS A 100 -11.54 13.63 9.52
CA LYS A 100 -11.35 12.73 10.67
C LYS A 100 -10.00 12.03 10.62
N ILE A 101 -9.60 11.52 9.43
CA ILE A 101 -8.30 10.87 9.23
C ILE A 101 -7.15 11.86 9.43
N VAL A 102 -7.23 13.04 8.80
CA VAL A 102 -6.20 14.09 8.94
C VAL A 102 -6.07 14.53 10.40
N LYS A 103 -7.19 14.72 11.09
CA LYS A 103 -7.18 15.08 12.51
C LYS A 103 -6.51 14.00 13.36
N PHE A 104 -6.87 12.72 13.15
CA PHE A 104 -6.27 11.61 13.88
C PHE A 104 -4.75 11.56 13.67
N ALA A 105 -4.28 11.70 12.44
CA ALA A 105 -2.85 11.72 12.12
C ALA A 105 -2.13 12.84 12.87
N LYS A 106 -2.66 14.06 12.83
CA LYS A 106 -2.08 15.21 13.54
C LYS A 106 -2.05 15.04 15.07
N GLU A 107 -3.07 14.43 15.66
CA GLU A 107 -3.15 14.18 17.10
C GLU A 107 -2.17 13.08 17.55
N ASN A 108 -1.62 12.29 16.62
CA ASN A 108 -0.72 11.19 16.90
C ASN A 108 0.65 11.30 16.17
N ASP A 109 1.00 12.49 15.67
CA ASP A 109 2.27 12.78 14.98
C ASP A 109 2.55 11.82 13.82
N MET A 110 1.52 11.47 13.02
CA MET A 110 1.62 10.61 11.85
C MET A 110 1.65 11.41 10.56
N GLU A 111 2.42 10.94 9.58
CA GLU A 111 2.35 11.40 8.20
C GLU A 111 1.05 10.99 7.52
N VAL A 112 0.61 11.78 6.55
CA VAL A 112 -0.61 11.47 5.77
C VAL A 112 -0.28 11.44 4.28
N ARG A 113 -0.63 10.31 3.62
CA ARG A 113 -0.68 10.19 2.17
C ARG A 113 -2.11 10.48 1.69
N PHE A 114 -2.26 11.38 0.72
CA PHE A 114 -3.55 11.64 0.08
C PHE A 114 -3.75 10.69 -1.11
N HIS A 115 -4.67 9.76 -1.00
CA HIS A 115 -5.03 8.83 -2.05
C HIS A 115 -6.50 9.03 -2.42
N THR A 116 -6.83 9.52 -3.59
CA THR A 116 -6.03 10.03 -4.72
C THR A 116 -6.76 11.20 -5.38
N LEU A 117 -6.02 12.12 -6.02
CA LEU A 117 -6.66 13.28 -6.65
C LEU A 117 -7.39 12.90 -7.95
N ILE A 118 -6.76 12.11 -8.83
CA ILE A 118 -7.34 11.70 -10.11
C ILE A 118 -7.19 10.18 -10.30
N TRP A 119 -8.30 9.50 -10.53
CA TRP A 119 -8.35 8.08 -10.82
C TRP A 119 -9.46 7.76 -11.81
N HIS A 120 -9.33 6.68 -12.59
CA HIS A 120 -10.32 6.24 -13.56
C HIS A 120 -11.50 5.48 -12.93
N SER A 121 -11.32 4.97 -11.71
CA SER A 121 -12.32 4.31 -10.89
C SER A 121 -12.77 5.21 -9.74
N GLN A 122 -13.88 4.92 -9.10
CA GLN A 122 -14.46 5.69 -7.99
C GLN A 122 -14.43 7.22 -8.24
N VAL A 123 -14.79 7.60 -9.46
CA VAL A 123 -14.91 8.98 -9.93
C VAL A 123 -16.35 9.25 -10.37
N PRO A 124 -16.97 10.38 -10.00
CA PRO A 124 -18.34 10.70 -10.39
C PRO A 124 -18.47 10.98 -11.90
N ASP A 125 -19.56 10.53 -12.49
CA ASP A 125 -19.83 10.69 -13.93
C ASP A 125 -19.84 12.15 -14.38
N TRP A 126 -20.23 13.10 -13.50
CA TRP A 126 -20.32 14.51 -13.87
C TRP A 126 -19.02 15.07 -14.46
N PHE A 127 -17.86 14.49 -14.14
CA PHE A 127 -16.60 14.91 -14.75
C PHE A 127 -16.61 14.78 -16.27
N PHE A 128 -17.35 13.83 -16.81
CA PHE A 128 -17.36 13.41 -18.21
C PHE A 128 -18.67 13.73 -18.94
N LEU A 129 -19.63 14.35 -18.27
CA LEU A 129 -20.91 14.74 -18.87
C LEU A 129 -20.89 16.20 -19.32
N ASP A 130 -21.52 16.46 -20.45
CA ASP A 130 -21.79 17.82 -20.92
C ASP A 130 -22.90 18.51 -20.08
N LYS A 131 -23.19 19.77 -20.38
CA LYS A 131 -24.23 20.54 -19.66
C LYS A 131 -25.65 19.96 -19.77
N ASN A 132 -25.89 19.03 -20.68
CA ASN A 132 -27.15 18.36 -20.90
C ASN A 132 -27.18 16.94 -20.33
N GLY A 133 -26.11 16.51 -19.62
CA GLY A 133 -25.98 15.19 -19.07
C GLY A 133 -25.56 14.10 -20.08
N LYS A 134 -25.06 14.47 -21.27
CA LYS A 134 -24.57 13.53 -22.27
C LYS A 134 -23.10 13.19 -22.04
N PRO A 135 -22.69 11.93 -22.21
CA PRO A 135 -21.28 11.55 -22.18
C PRO A 135 -20.47 12.29 -23.25
N MET A 136 -19.44 13.01 -22.84
CA MET A 136 -18.58 13.77 -23.75
C MET A 136 -17.68 12.89 -24.60
N VAL A 137 -17.45 11.64 -24.20
CA VAL A 137 -16.66 10.65 -24.96
C VAL A 137 -17.35 10.23 -26.25
N ASP A 138 -18.68 10.27 -26.32
CA ASP A 138 -19.49 9.88 -27.49
C ASP A 138 -19.55 10.96 -28.56
N GLU A 139 -18.97 12.14 -28.33
CA GLU A 139 -18.97 13.24 -29.27
C GLU A 139 -18.05 12.93 -30.48
N THR A 140 -18.55 13.15 -31.67
CA THR A 140 -17.83 12.90 -32.93
C THR A 140 -17.40 14.17 -33.67
N ASP A 141 -18.01 15.32 -33.39
CA ASP A 141 -17.57 16.60 -33.96
C ASP A 141 -16.24 17.05 -33.35
N VAL A 142 -15.25 17.21 -34.17
CA VAL A 142 -13.88 17.56 -33.74
C VAL A 142 -13.82 18.87 -32.95
N LYS A 143 -14.58 19.91 -33.37
CA LYS A 143 -14.56 21.19 -32.66
C LYS A 143 -15.27 21.10 -31.32
N GLN A 144 -16.26 20.24 -31.19
CA GLN A 144 -16.94 20.02 -29.94
C GLN A 144 -16.07 19.16 -29.01
N ARG A 145 -15.35 18.16 -29.53
CA ARG A 145 -14.35 17.39 -28.76
C ARG A 145 -13.29 18.28 -28.12
N GLU A 146 -12.76 19.26 -28.87
CA GLU A 146 -11.81 20.24 -28.33
C GLU A 146 -12.40 21.12 -27.22
N LYS A 147 -13.70 21.46 -27.29
CA LYS A 147 -14.39 22.16 -26.21
C LYS A 147 -14.58 21.24 -24.99
N ASN A 148 -14.96 19.99 -25.21
CA ASN A 148 -15.13 18.99 -24.17
C ASN A 148 -13.81 18.75 -23.43
N LYS A 149 -12.69 18.60 -24.15
CA LYS A 149 -11.34 18.53 -23.57
C LYS A 149 -11.07 19.69 -22.61
N LYS A 150 -11.33 20.92 -23.03
CA LYS A 150 -11.13 22.12 -22.18
C LYS A 150 -12.02 22.12 -20.94
N ILE A 151 -13.24 21.61 -21.04
CA ILE A 151 -14.16 21.48 -19.90
C ILE A 151 -13.59 20.50 -18.89
N VAL A 152 -13.17 19.31 -19.35
CA VAL A 152 -12.61 18.27 -18.48
C VAL A 152 -11.33 18.76 -17.79
N LEU A 153 -10.40 19.36 -18.54
CA LEU A 153 -9.15 19.90 -17.95
C LEU A 153 -9.42 20.98 -16.90
N LYS A 154 -10.42 21.84 -17.11
CA LYS A 154 -10.83 22.84 -16.13
C LYS A 154 -11.46 22.20 -14.88
N ARG A 155 -12.20 21.09 -15.03
CA ARG A 155 -12.73 20.31 -13.90
C ARG A 155 -11.61 19.68 -13.10
N VAL A 156 -10.59 19.11 -13.76
CA VAL A 156 -9.37 18.60 -13.11
C VAL A 156 -8.68 19.70 -12.31
N GLU A 157 -8.39 20.85 -12.95
CA GLU A 157 -7.74 21.99 -12.28
C GLU A 157 -8.52 22.42 -11.03
N LYS A 158 -9.83 22.57 -11.13
CA LYS A 158 -10.66 23.02 -10.02
C LYS A 158 -10.67 21.99 -8.88
N HIS A 159 -10.86 20.71 -9.20
CA HIS A 159 -10.89 19.60 -8.25
C HIS A 159 -9.59 19.54 -7.45
N VAL A 160 -8.47 19.41 -8.14
CA VAL A 160 -7.13 19.34 -7.52
C VAL A 160 -6.85 20.59 -6.69
N LYS A 161 -7.13 21.77 -7.22
CA LYS A 161 -6.88 23.05 -6.53
C LYS A 161 -7.63 23.14 -5.19
N GLU A 162 -8.92 22.82 -5.15
CA GLU A 162 -9.72 22.99 -3.92
C GLU A 162 -9.28 22.00 -2.84
N ILE A 163 -8.97 20.74 -3.21
CA ILE A 163 -8.47 19.71 -2.28
C ILE A 163 -7.09 20.11 -1.76
N VAL A 164 -6.16 20.41 -2.66
CA VAL A 164 -4.77 20.73 -2.27
C VAL A 164 -4.72 21.99 -1.40
N LYS A 165 -5.50 23.01 -1.71
CA LYS A 165 -5.59 24.21 -0.85
C LYS A 165 -6.05 23.91 0.57
N ARG A 166 -7.00 22.95 0.71
CA ARG A 166 -7.49 22.57 2.03
C ARG A 166 -6.41 21.88 2.86
N TYR A 167 -5.71 20.93 2.26
CA TYR A 167 -4.85 19.99 2.99
C TYR A 167 -3.34 20.22 2.83
N LYS A 168 -2.90 21.25 2.13
CA LYS A 168 -1.48 21.50 1.80
C LYS A 168 -0.50 21.59 2.99
N ASN A 169 -1.01 21.79 4.20
CA ASN A 169 -0.19 21.87 5.41
C ASN A 169 -0.31 20.60 6.27
N ASP A 170 -1.09 19.63 5.83
CA ASP A 170 -1.46 18.46 6.60
C ASP A 170 -1.16 17.14 5.85
N ILE A 171 -0.80 17.22 4.57
CA ILE A 171 -0.50 16.07 3.71
C ILE A 171 0.98 16.10 3.32
N ASP A 172 1.66 15.00 3.56
CA ASP A 172 3.08 14.82 3.30
C ASP A 172 3.35 14.32 1.87
N SER A 173 2.51 13.40 1.37
CA SER A 173 2.61 12.85 0.02
C SER A 173 1.25 12.76 -0.68
N TRP A 174 1.25 12.98 -1.99
CA TRP A 174 0.03 13.08 -2.81
C TRP A 174 0.07 12.10 -3.97
N ASP A 175 -0.89 11.19 -4.05
CA ASP A 175 -1.20 10.47 -5.29
C ASP A 175 -1.96 11.40 -6.23
N VAL A 176 -1.21 12.08 -7.10
CA VAL A 176 -1.81 13.05 -8.01
C VAL A 176 -2.62 12.37 -9.10
N VAL A 177 -2.09 11.29 -9.66
CA VAL A 177 -2.82 10.41 -10.57
C VAL A 177 -2.57 8.95 -10.21
N ASN A 178 -3.61 8.14 -10.36
CA ASN A 178 -3.60 6.73 -10.05
C ASN A 178 -3.95 5.87 -11.27
N GLU A 179 -3.18 4.80 -11.52
CA GLU A 179 -3.44 3.75 -12.51
C GLU A 179 -3.62 4.25 -13.95
N THR A 180 -2.59 4.90 -14.45
CA THR A 180 -2.59 5.51 -15.78
C THR A 180 -2.21 4.55 -16.90
N VAL A 181 -1.58 3.42 -16.57
CA VAL A 181 -1.10 2.41 -17.51
C VAL A 181 -1.92 1.13 -17.38
N ASP A 182 -2.19 0.50 -18.51
CA ASP A 182 -2.88 -0.79 -18.57
C ASP A 182 -1.87 -1.95 -18.50
N ASP A 183 -2.30 -3.13 -18.06
CA ASP A 183 -1.45 -4.32 -17.93
C ASP A 183 -0.85 -4.80 -19.26
N ASN A 184 -1.45 -4.43 -20.39
CA ASN A 184 -0.93 -4.71 -21.73
C ASN A 184 0.24 -3.79 -22.16
N GLY A 185 0.64 -2.82 -21.31
CA GLY A 185 1.71 -1.86 -21.59
C GLY A 185 1.29 -0.65 -22.42
N GLY A 186 -0.02 -0.41 -22.57
CA GLY A 186 -0.56 0.81 -23.16
C GLY A 186 -1.02 1.81 -22.09
N LEU A 187 -1.28 3.06 -22.50
CA LEU A 187 -2.01 3.98 -21.64
C LEU A 187 -3.44 3.49 -21.45
N ARG A 188 -3.94 3.59 -20.23
CA ARG A 188 -5.31 3.17 -19.93
C ARG A 188 -6.33 4.00 -20.69
N GLU A 189 -7.20 3.34 -21.47
CA GLU A 189 -8.28 3.94 -22.24
C GLU A 189 -9.43 4.46 -21.34
N SER A 190 -9.07 5.16 -20.27
CA SER A 190 -10.02 5.80 -19.36
C SER A 190 -10.74 6.99 -20.04
N GLN A 191 -11.87 7.43 -19.50
CA GLN A 191 -12.56 8.65 -20.00
C GLN A 191 -11.64 9.89 -19.91
N TRP A 192 -10.74 9.96 -18.93
CA TRP A 192 -9.71 10.99 -18.85
C TRP A 192 -8.83 11.00 -20.11
N TYR A 193 -8.27 9.84 -20.46
CA TYR A 193 -7.37 9.71 -21.61
C TYR A 193 -8.11 9.90 -22.93
N GLN A 194 -9.29 9.29 -23.10
CA GLN A 194 -10.09 9.42 -24.31
C GLN A 194 -10.47 10.88 -24.64
N LEU A 195 -10.70 11.69 -23.60
CA LEU A 195 -11.10 13.11 -23.74
C LEU A 195 -9.91 14.07 -23.83
N THR A 196 -8.78 13.75 -23.18
CA THR A 196 -7.71 14.73 -22.99
C THR A 196 -6.33 14.27 -23.44
N GLY A 197 -6.14 12.99 -23.81
CA GLY A 197 -4.80 12.40 -23.94
C GLY A 197 -4.12 12.43 -22.58
N THR A 198 -2.83 12.69 -22.52
CA THR A 198 -2.06 12.83 -21.28
C THR A 198 -2.17 14.19 -20.60
N ASP A 199 -2.90 15.15 -21.19
CA ASP A 199 -2.98 16.52 -20.64
C ASP A 199 -3.61 16.58 -19.26
N TYR A 200 -4.53 15.64 -18.92
CA TYR A 200 -5.11 15.59 -17.58
C TYR A 200 -4.03 15.32 -16.51
N ILE A 201 -3.02 14.51 -16.81
CA ILE A 201 -1.89 14.23 -15.91
C ILE A 201 -1.09 15.52 -15.67
N LYS A 202 -0.70 16.20 -16.77
CA LYS A 202 0.05 17.47 -16.70
C LYS A 202 -0.67 18.52 -15.88
N VAL A 203 -1.95 18.75 -16.18
CA VAL A 203 -2.78 19.74 -15.46
C VAL A 203 -2.93 19.38 -13.99
N ALA A 204 -3.09 18.09 -13.65
CA ALA A 204 -3.20 17.66 -12.25
C ALA A 204 -1.91 17.94 -11.48
N PHE A 205 -0.75 17.51 -11.98
CA PHE A 205 0.55 17.75 -11.34
C PHE A 205 0.92 19.22 -11.24
N GLU A 206 0.78 20.00 -12.31
CA GLU A 206 1.05 21.43 -12.31
C GLU A 206 0.15 22.18 -11.31
N THR A 207 -1.12 21.81 -11.24
CA THR A 207 -2.06 22.38 -10.27
C THR A 207 -1.70 21.99 -8.84
N ALA A 208 -1.40 20.71 -8.61
CA ALA A 208 -0.99 20.24 -7.29
C ALA A 208 0.26 20.99 -6.82
N ARG A 209 1.31 21.06 -7.64
CA ARG A 209 2.54 21.79 -7.33
C ARG A 209 2.30 23.26 -7.03
N LYS A 210 1.48 23.93 -7.85
CA LYS A 210 1.17 25.35 -7.70
C LYS A 210 0.52 25.68 -6.35
N PHE A 211 -0.31 24.80 -5.81
CA PHE A 211 -1.09 25.07 -4.60
C PHE A 211 -0.56 24.37 -3.34
N ALA A 212 0.12 23.22 -3.47
CA ALA A 212 0.79 22.55 -2.35
C ALA A 212 2.15 23.20 -2.00
N GLY A 213 2.81 23.79 -2.99
CA GLY A 213 4.14 24.39 -2.80
C GLY A 213 5.26 23.45 -3.26
N LYS A 214 6.50 23.95 -3.12
CA LYS A 214 7.69 23.27 -3.65
C LYS A 214 8.12 22.04 -2.83
N ASP A 215 7.75 21.99 -1.57
CA ASP A 215 8.20 20.95 -0.63
C ASP A 215 7.22 19.74 -0.58
N ALA A 216 6.02 19.88 -1.15
CA ALA A 216 5.07 18.79 -1.26
C ALA A 216 5.59 17.67 -2.16
N LYS A 217 5.36 16.43 -1.78
CA LYS A 217 5.76 15.24 -2.55
C LYS A 217 4.62 14.75 -3.43
N LEU A 218 4.83 14.75 -4.74
CA LEU A 218 3.82 14.46 -5.77
C LEU A 218 4.16 13.16 -6.50
N TYR A 219 3.27 12.17 -6.42
CA TYR A 219 3.47 10.84 -6.98
C TYR A 219 2.49 10.51 -8.09
N ILE A 220 2.98 9.69 -9.04
CA ILE A 220 2.17 8.85 -9.88
C ILE A 220 2.14 7.46 -9.26
N ASN A 221 0.95 6.91 -9.02
CA ASN A 221 0.76 5.62 -8.33
C ASN A 221 0.16 4.59 -9.28
N ASP A 222 0.68 3.36 -9.29
CA ASP A 222 0.13 2.30 -10.14
C ASP A 222 0.43 0.91 -9.53
N TYR A 223 -0.32 -0.11 -9.94
CA TYR A 223 -0.11 -1.51 -9.58
C TYR A 223 0.69 -2.25 -10.66
N ASN A 224 1.24 -3.42 -10.34
CA ASN A 224 2.02 -4.26 -11.25
C ASN A 224 3.20 -3.51 -11.90
N THR A 225 3.72 -2.51 -11.23
CA THR A 225 4.83 -1.68 -11.71
C THR A 225 6.14 -2.44 -11.81
N GLU A 226 6.20 -3.60 -11.19
CA GLU A 226 7.37 -4.47 -11.13
C GLU A 226 7.58 -5.28 -12.41
N VAL A 227 6.53 -5.50 -13.20
CA VAL A 227 6.56 -6.49 -14.30
C VAL A 227 6.30 -5.88 -15.67
N GLU A 228 6.88 -6.54 -16.70
CA GLU A 228 6.67 -6.19 -18.10
C GLU A 228 5.30 -6.69 -18.62
N PRO A 229 4.69 -5.97 -19.57
CA PRO A 229 5.18 -4.76 -20.25
C PRO A 229 4.85 -3.45 -19.52
N LYS A 230 4.13 -3.50 -18.40
CA LYS A 230 3.60 -2.33 -17.68
C LYS A 230 4.72 -1.47 -17.09
N ARG A 231 5.75 -2.08 -16.50
CA ARG A 231 6.93 -1.38 -15.98
C ARG A 231 7.57 -0.45 -17.02
N THR A 232 7.89 -0.98 -18.19
CA THR A 232 8.48 -0.19 -19.29
C THR A 232 7.53 0.91 -19.77
N ALA A 233 6.24 0.66 -19.84
CA ALA A 233 5.26 1.65 -20.29
C ALA A 233 5.13 2.81 -19.27
N LEU A 234 5.05 2.51 -17.98
CA LEU A 234 5.00 3.53 -16.92
C LEU A 234 6.31 4.35 -16.91
N TYR A 235 7.45 3.69 -16.99
CA TYR A 235 8.74 4.36 -17.06
C TYR A 235 8.82 5.36 -18.23
N ASN A 236 8.41 4.95 -19.40
CA ASN A 236 8.44 5.82 -20.58
C ASN A 236 7.47 7.01 -20.40
N LEU A 237 6.27 6.78 -19.90
CA LEU A 237 5.32 7.84 -19.59
C LEU A 237 5.91 8.86 -18.61
N VAL A 238 6.47 8.39 -17.49
CA VAL A 238 7.07 9.25 -16.45
C VAL A 238 8.25 10.03 -17.03
N LYS A 239 9.13 9.38 -17.77
CA LYS A 239 10.29 10.02 -18.42
C LYS A 239 9.86 11.12 -19.39
N ASP A 240 8.83 10.88 -20.21
CA ASP A 240 8.31 11.88 -21.15
C ASP A 240 7.66 13.06 -20.40
N LEU A 241 6.91 12.79 -19.35
CA LEU A 241 6.30 13.83 -18.51
C LEU A 241 7.37 14.69 -17.82
N LEU A 242 8.44 14.10 -17.28
CA LEU A 242 9.57 14.82 -16.70
C LEU A 242 10.29 15.69 -17.75
N ALA A 243 10.49 15.16 -18.97
CA ALA A 243 11.09 15.92 -20.08
C ALA A 243 10.23 17.12 -20.49
N ASP A 244 8.91 17.02 -20.35
CA ASP A 244 7.96 18.13 -20.56
C ASP A 244 7.88 19.09 -19.34
N GLY A 245 8.65 18.85 -18.29
CA GLY A 245 8.70 19.69 -17.08
C GLY A 245 7.56 19.48 -16.08
N VAL A 246 6.85 18.35 -16.16
CA VAL A 246 5.81 17.99 -15.20
C VAL A 246 6.46 17.68 -13.83
N PRO A 247 6.01 18.31 -12.74
CA PRO A 247 6.67 18.24 -11.44
C PRO A 247 6.34 16.94 -10.67
N ILE A 248 6.84 15.81 -11.14
CA ILE A 248 6.74 14.51 -10.48
C ILE A 248 7.92 14.36 -9.53
N ASP A 249 7.69 14.02 -8.26
CA ASP A 249 8.73 13.77 -7.26
C ASP A 249 8.98 12.29 -7.04
N GLY A 250 8.01 11.42 -7.35
CA GLY A 250 8.16 10.01 -7.09
C GLY A 250 7.13 9.12 -7.80
N VAL A 251 7.36 7.82 -7.64
CA VAL A 251 6.47 6.75 -8.10
C VAL A 251 5.98 5.95 -6.89
N GLY A 252 4.67 5.75 -6.81
CA GLY A 252 4.05 4.80 -5.90
C GLY A 252 3.90 3.43 -6.57
N HIS A 253 4.47 2.42 -5.95
CA HIS A 253 4.28 1.01 -6.30
C HIS A 253 3.21 0.46 -5.37
N GLN A 254 2.01 0.14 -5.87
CA GLN A 254 0.94 -0.31 -4.98
C GLN A 254 1.36 -1.52 -4.14
N GLY A 255 2.03 -2.50 -4.72
CA GLY A 255 2.54 -3.63 -3.97
C GLY A 255 1.46 -4.65 -3.59
N HIS A 256 0.39 -4.76 -4.39
CA HIS A 256 -0.58 -5.85 -4.31
C HIS A 256 0.05 -7.13 -4.87
N ILE A 257 0.78 -7.84 -4.03
CA ILE A 257 1.62 -8.97 -4.45
C ILE A 257 1.11 -10.31 -3.90
N GLN A 258 1.79 -11.36 -4.27
CA GLN A 258 1.47 -12.73 -3.87
C GLN A 258 2.72 -13.41 -3.30
N ILE A 259 2.55 -14.53 -2.61
CA ILE A 259 3.67 -15.27 -2.04
C ILE A 259 4.79 -15.54 -3.08
N GLY A 260 4.43 -15.91 -4.30
CA GLY A 260 5.38 -16.27 -5.36
C GLY A 260 5.54 -15.26 -6.50
N TRP A 261 4.95 -14.07 -6.38
CA TRP A 261 4.94 -13.09 -7.47
C TRP A 261 4.79 -11.65 -6.94
N PRO A 262 5.45 -10.63 -7.55
CA PRO A 262 6.52 -10.74 -8.56
C PRO A 262 7.81 -11.33 -7.98
N SER A 263 8.85 -11.56 -8.78
CA SER A 263 10.16 -11.94 -8.24
C SER A 263 10.82 -10.75 -7.54
N LEU A 264 11.73 -11.02 -6.59
CA LEU A 264 12.53 -9.98 -5.92
C LEU A 264 13.33 -9.15 -6.93
N GLN A 265 13.88 -9.79 -7.96
CA GLN A 265 14.66 -9.10 -9.00
C GLN A 265 13.79 -8.13 -9.81
N GLU A 266 12.56 -8.50 -10.16
CA GLU A 266 11.63 -7.61 -10.87
C GLU A 266 11.27 -6.39 -10.01
N THR A 267 11.09 -6.58 -8.70
CA THR A 267 10.83 -5.49 -7.77
C THR A 267 12.06 -4.58 -7.64
N GLU A 268 13.25 -5.14 -7.45
CA GLU A 268 14.51 -4.39 -7.37
C GLU A 268 14.77 -3.59 -8.66
N ASP A 269 14.58 -4.22 -9.82
CA ASP A 269 14.76 -3.57 -11.12
C ASP A 269 13.81 -2.38 -11.29
N SER A 270 12.56 -2.52 -10.88
CA SER A 270 11.56 -1.45 -10.96
C SER A 270 11.94 -0.25 -10.08
N ILE A 271 12.25 -0.47 -8.81
CA ILE A 271 12.63 0.60 -7.88
C ILE A 271 13.89 1.33 -8.40
N ASN A 272 14.92 0.59 -8.81
CA ASN A 272 16.13 1.18 -9.36
C ASN A 272 15.88 2.00 -10.62
N MET A 273 15.01 1.52 -11.52
CA MET A 273 14.68 2.17 -12.79
C MET A 273 14.08 3.57 -12.58
N PHE A 274 13.20 3.74 -11.60
CA PHE A 274 12.63 5.05 -11.27
C PHE A 274 13.57 5.91 -10.43
N ALA A 275 14.35 5.32 -9.52
CA ALA A 275 15.38 6.03 -8.78
C ALA A 275 16.46 6.63 -9.71
N ASP A 276 16.82 5.96 -10.81
CA ASP A 276 17.76 6.45 -11.85
C ASP A 276 17.22 7.70 -12.58
N LEU A 277 15.91 7.98 -12.53
CA LEU A 277 15.32 9.24 -12.99
C LEU A 277 15.39 10.35 -11.93
N GLY A 278 15.96 10.07 -10.76
CA GLY A 278 16.01 11.01 -9.62
C GLY A 278 14.70 11.10 -8.83
N LEU A 279 13.84 10.07 -8.94
CA LEU A 279 12.55 9.98 -8.27
C LEU A 279 12.64 9.17 -6.97
N ASP A 280 11.86 9.57 -5.99
CA ASP A 280 11.58 8.77 -4.82
C ASP A 280 10.62 7.62 -5.15
N ASN A 281 10.72 6.51 -4.43
CA ASN A 281 9.80 5.39 -4.53
C ASN A 281 9.08 5.19 -3.18
N GLN A 282 7.81 4.85 -3.24
CA GLN A 282 7.05 4.41 -2.08
C GLN A 282 6.29 3.13 -2.41
N ILE A 283 6.28 2.17 -1.48
CA ILE A 283 5.38 1.02 -1.55
C ILE A 283 4.09 1.47 -0.86
N THR A 284 3.03 1.60 -1.62
CA THR A 284 1.88 2.43 -1.20
C THR A 284 0.66 1.66 -0.71
N GLU A 285 0.55 0.37 -1.06
CA GLU A 285 -0.66 -0.41 -0.83
C GLU A 285 -0.32 -1.90 -0.58
N LEU A 286 0.76 -2.16 0.18
CA LEU A 286 1.29 -3.50 0.37
C LEU A 286 0.26 -4.45 0.98
N ASP A 287 -0.05 -5.49 0.25
CA ASP A 287 -0.67 -6.71 0.76
C ASP A 287 -0.07 -7.94 0.07
N ILE A 288 0.14 -9.02 0.82
CA ILE A 288 0.69 -10.28 0.30
C ILE A 288 -0.38 -11.36 0.35
N SER A 289 -1.10 -11.52 -0.77
CA SER A 289 -2.13 -12.55 -0.91
C SER A 289 -1.56 -13.94 -0.71
N LEU A 290 -2.32 -14.78 0.02
CA LEU A 290 -2.02 -16.20 0.19
C LEU A 290 -2.27 -17.03 -1.08
N TYR A 291 -2.94 -16.43 -2.06
CA TYR A 291 -3.24 -17.07 -3.34
C TYR A 291 -2.15 -16.77 -4.39
N GLY A 292 -2.23 -17.51 -5.51
CA GLY A 292 -1.70 -17.08 -6.78
C GLY A 292 -2.80 -16.37 -7.61
N TRP A 293 -2.55 -16.12 -8.88
CA TRP A 293 -3.57 -15.56 -9.77
C TRP A 293 -4.06 -16.60 -10.80
N PRO A 294 -5.37 -16.75 -11.00
CA PRO A 294 -6.48 -16.22 -10.18
C PRO A 294 -6.51 -16.84 -8.77
N PRO A 295 -7.19 -16.21 -7.78
CA PRO A 295 -7.20 -16.68 -6.39
C PRO A 295 -8.03 -17.96 -6.22
N ARG A 296 -7.46 -19.11 -6.59
CA ARG A 296 -8.11 -20.44 -6.60
C ARG A 296 -7.14 -21.53 -6.16
N PRO A 297 -7.63 -22.61 -5.50
CA PRO A 297 -8.98 -22.79 -4.96
C PRO A 297 -9.24 -21.88 -3.75
N ALA A 298 -10.50 -21.54 -3.49
CA ALA A 298 -10.89 -20.69 -2.37
C ALA A 298 -10.67 -21.36 -1.02
N TYR A 299 -10.23 -20.58 -0.03
CA TYR A 299 -10.35 -20.92 1.39
C TYR A 299 -11.71 -20.40 1.88
N PRO A 300 -12.63 -21.29 2.31
CA PRO A 300 -13.98 -20.86 2.66
C PRO A 300 -14.06 -20.04 3.95
N THR A 301 -13.12 -20.23 4.87
CA THR A 301 -13.00 -19.53 6.14
C THR A 301 -11.52 -19.32 6.46
N TYR A 302 -11.22 -18.42 7.40
CA TYR A 302 -9.85 -18.18 7.86
C TYR A 302 -9.21 -19.44 8.43
N ASP A 303 -9.94 -20.21 9.23
CA ASP A 303 -9.45 -21.47 9.84
C ASP A 303 -9.22 -22.60 8.82
N ALA A 304 -9.71 -22.42 7.59
CA ALA A 304 -9.46 -23.40 6.51
C ALA A 304 -8.17 -23.11 5.73
N ILE A 305 -7.49 -22.01 6.04
CA ILE A 305 -6.20 -21.67 5.44
C ILE A 305 -5.13 -22.58 6.05
N PRO A 306 -4.38 -23.35 5.23
CA PRO A 306 -3.32 -24.21 5.74
C PRO A 306 -2.18 -23.40 6.38
N GLU A 307 -1.59 -23.94 7.44
CA GLU A 307 -0.49 -23.29 8.18
C GLU A 307 0.73 -23.00 7.29
N GLU A 308 1.06 -23.91 6.40
CA GLU A 308 2.16 -23.75 5.42
C GLU A 308 1.98 -22.53 4.50
N ARG A 309 0.75 -22.00 4.37
CA ARG A 309 0.52 -20.75 3.61
C ARG A 309 0.94 -19.52 4.41
N PHE A 310 0.72 -19.54 5.71
CA PHE A 310 1.19 -18.46 6.60
C PHE A 310 2.71 -18.49 6.76
N GLU A 311 3.33 -19.67 6.78
CA GLU A 311 4.79 -19.82 6.78
C GLU A 311 5.40 -19.26 5.48
N ALA A 312 4.87 -19.68 4.31
CA ALA A 312 5.35 -19.17 3.02
C ALA A 312 5.08 -17.65 2.85
N GLN A 313 4.02 -17.11 3.46
CA GLN A 313 3.80 -15.67 3.51
C GLN A 313 4.83 -14.96 4.39
N ALA A 314 5.19 -15.54 5.52
CA ALA A 314 6.22 -15.01 6.40
C ALA A 314 7.58 -14.95 5.70
N GLU A 315 8.00 -16.02 5.02
CA GLU A 315 9.21 -16.02 4.17
C GLU A 315 9.15 -14.90 3.11
N ARG A 316 8.00 -14.73 2.46
CA ARG A 316 7.83 -13.67 1.46
C ARG A 316 7.91 -12.27 2.06
N TYR A 317 7.34 -12.04 3.24
CA TYR A 317 7.47 -10.78 3.96
C TYR A 317 8.92 -10.49 4.33
N ASN A 318 9.66 -11.48 4.86
CA ASN A 318 11.08 -11.36 5.13
C ASN A 318 11.85 -10.93 3.88
N ASP A 319 11.72 -11.66 2.79
CA ASP A 319 12.44 -11.39 1.53
C ASP A 319 12.17 -9.98 0.99
N MET A 320 10.89 -9.53 1.07
CA MET A 320 10.51 -8.20 0.61
C MET A 320 11.07 -7.10 1.51
N PHE A 321 11.01 -7.26 2.83
CA PHE A 321 11.51 -6.25 3.75
C PHE A 321 13.04 -6.18 3.77
N GLU A 322 13.77 -7.33 3.63
CA GLU A 322 15.21 -7.33 3.39
C GLU A 322 15.57 -6.56 2.09
N LEU A 323 14.79 -6.74 1.03
CA LEU A 323 14.97 -5.98 -0.21
C LEU A 323 14.70 -4.47 -0.02
N TYR A 324 13.64 -4.11 0.70
CA TYR A 324 13.31 -2.70 0.96
C TYR A 324 14.39 -2.03 1.84
N GLU A 325 14.89 -2.69 2.88
CA GLU A 325 16.02 -2.18 3.67
C GLU A 325 17.31 -2.04 2.85
N LYS A 326 17.61 -2.98 1.96
CA LYS A 326 18.74 -2.87 1.01
C LYS A 326 18.62 -1.62 0.11
N LEU A 327 17.40 -1.14 -0.15
CA LEU A 327 17.08 -0.02 -1.04
C LEU A 327 16.55 1.20 -0.27
N ASP A 328 16.84 1.33 1.01
CA ASP A 328 16.31 2.38 1.89
C ASP A 328 16.70 3.80 1.44
N ASP A 329 17.82 3.94 0.72
CA ASP A 329 18.22 5.21 0.08
C ASP A 329 17.33 5.64 -1.10
N LYS A 330 16.41 4.79 -1.54
CA LYS A 330 15.50 4.96 -2.68
C LYS A 330 14.02 4.86 -2.33
N ILE A 331 13.71 4.36 -1.14
CA ILE A 331 12.34 4.13 -0.66
C ILE A 331 12.10 4.98 0.58
N SER A 332 11.11 5.85 0.55
CA SER A 332 10.78 6.70 1.70
C SER A 332 9.63 6.18 2.57
N SER A 333 8.80 5.25 2.07
CA SER A 333 7.67 4.69 2.83
C SER A 333 7.25 3.31 2.35
N VAL A 334 6.80 2.47 3.29
CA VAL A 334 6.11 1.19 3.05
C VAL A 334 4.77 1.22 3.77
N THR A 335 3.67 1.20 3.02
CA THR A 335 2.31 1.31 3.53
C THR A 335 1.53 0.03 3.27
N PHE A 336 1.04 -0.62 4.32
CA PHE A 336 0.13 -1.76 4.21
C PHE A 336 -1.27 -1.30 3.79
N TRP A 337 -1.93 -2.06 2.90
CA TRP A 337 -3.30 -1.71 2.45
C TRP A 337 -4.39 -2.16 3.44
N GLY A 338 -4.11 -2.02 4.71
CA GLY A 338 -4.98 -2.33 5.85
C GLY A 338 -4.18 -2.56 7.12
N ILE A 339 -4.88 -2.82 8.23
CA ILE A 339 -4.28 -2.97 9.56
C ILE A 339 -4.11 -4.46 9.92
N ALA A 340 -5.12 -5.28 9.61
CA ALA A 340 -5.21 -6.68 10.00
C ALA A 340 -6.19 -7.45 9.09
N ASP A 341 -6.10 -8.78 9.10
CA ASP A 341 -6.88 -9.68 8.23
C ASP A 341 -8.40 -9.67 8.49
N ASN A 342 -8.85 -9.07 9.58
CA ASN A 342 -10.28 -8.88 9.86
C ASN A 342 -10.98 -7.98 8.83
N ARG A 343 -10.23 -7.23 8.03
CA ARG A 343 -10.71 -6.43 6.92
C ARG A 343 -9.67 -6.32 5.81
N THR A 344 -9.98 -6.86 4.64
CA THR A 344 -9.20 -6.71 3.41
C THR A 344 -10.11 -6.76 2.18
N TRP A 345 -9.81 -5.95 1.17
CA TRP A 345 -10.51 -5.96 -0.12
C TRP A 345 -10.30 -7.29 -0.90
N LEU A 346 -9.23 -8.00 -0.60
CA LEU A 346 -8.89 -9.28 -1.23
C LEU A 346 -9.93 -10.39 -0.95
N ASN A 347 -10.71 -10.27 0.13
CA ASN A 347 -11.85 -11.15 0.37
C ASN A 347 -12.89 -11.07 -0.75
N ASP A 348 -13.21 -9.85 -1.21
CA ASP A 348 -14.17 -9.67 -2.30
C ASP A 348 -13.57 -10.17 -3.62
N ARG A 349 -12.27 -9.96 -3.84
CA ARG A 349 -11.55 -10.52 -4.98
C ARG A 349 -11.59 -12.05 -4.99
N ALA A 350 -11.33 -12.72 -3.86
CA ALA A 350 -11.40 -14.17 -3.76
C ALA A 350 -12.83 -14.68 -4.06
N ARG A 351 -13.85 -14.01 -3.53
CA ARG A 351 -15.27 -14.36 -3.76
C ARG A 351 -15.70 -14.20 -5.20
N GLU A 352 -15.23 -13.15 -5.88
CA GLU A 352 -15.53 -12.91 -7.30
C GLU A 352 -15.14 -14.11 -8.19
N PHE A 353 -14.00 -14.74 -7.90
CA PHE A 353 -13.48 -15.88 -8.66
C PHE A 353 -13.98 -17.26 -8.21
N ASN A 354 -14.73 -17.35 -7.10
CA ASN A 354 -15.10 -18.61 -6.47
C ASN A 354 -16.58 -18.65 -6.03
N ASP A 355 -17.50 -18.17 -6.88
CA ASP A 355 -18.96 -18.23 -6.66
C ASP A 355 -19.42 -17.65 -5.30
N GLY A 356 -18.80 -16.55 -4.86
CA GLY A 356 -19.13 -15.88 -3.61
C GLY A 356 -18.45 -16.46 -2.36
N VAL A 357 -17.56 -17.44 -2.52
CA VAL A 357 -16.82 -18.06 -1.42
C VAL A 357 -15.35 -17.66 -1.49
N GLY A 358 -14.77 -17.28 -0.35
CA GLY A 358 -13.34 -17.05 -0.24
C GLY A 358 -12.98 -15.98 0.77
N VAL A 359 -11.86 -16.21 1.45
CA VAL A 359 -11.18 -15.25 2.33
C VAL A 359 -9.69 -15.25 1.98
N ASP A 360 -9.06 -14.11 2.22
CA ASP A 360 -7.60 -13.94 2.16
C ASP A 360 -7.09 -13.39 3.50
N ALA A 361 -5.81 -13.52 3.76
CA ALA A 361 -5.19 -13.08 5.00
C ALA A 361 -3.83 -12.42 4.70
N PRO A 362 -3.85 -11.20 4.10
CA PRO A 362 -2.65 -10.62 3.50
C PRO A 362 -1.70 -9.90 4.45
N PHE A 363 -2.10 -9.61 5.70
CA PHE A 363 -1.34 -8.73 6.59
C PHE A 363 -0.50 -9.48 7.63
N VAL A 364 0.28 -8.73 8.39
CA VAL A 364 1.14 -9.24 9.49
C VAL A 364 0.37 -9.48 10.78
N PHE A 365 -0.83 -8.91 10.89
CA PHE A 365 -1.78 -9.16 11.97
C PHE A 365 -3.02 -9.88 11.43
N GLY A 366 -3.37 -10.97 12.10
CA GLY A 366 -4.54 -11.80 11.78
C GLY A 366 -5.84 -11.27 12.34
N LEU A 367 -6.84 -12.15 12.44
CA LEU A 367 -8.12 -11.85 13.09
C LEU A 367 -7.88 -11.43 14.55
N ASP A 368 -8.72 -10.49 15.03
CA ASP A 368 -8.62 -9.92 16.39
C ASP A 368 -7.25 -9.27 16.67
N TYR A 369 -6.52 -8.86 15.63
CA TYR A 369 -5.18 -8.27 15.72
C TYR A 369 -4.17 -9.20 16.41
N LYS A 370 -4.26 -10.49 16.17
CA LYS A 370 -3.26 -11.46 16.63
C LYS A 370 -2.01 -11.37 15.77
N VAL A 371 -0.87 -11.56 16.40
CA VAL A 371 0.42 -11.60 15.72
C VAL A 371 0.50 -12.85 14.84
N LYS A 372 0.93 -12.69 13.58
CA LYS A 372 1.17 -13.78 12.63
C LYS A 372 2.67 -14.07 12.48
N PRO A 373 3.06 -15.24 11.92
CA PRO A 373 4.47 -15.49 11.58
C PRO A 373 5.10 -14.38 10.73
N ALA A 374 4.32 -13.76 9.84
CA ALA A 374 4.76 -12.63 9.02
C ALA A 374 5.21 -11.39 9.81
N TYR A 375 4.65 -11.14 11.00
CA TYR A 375 5.13 -10.07 11.87
C TYR A 375 6.55 -10.34 12.35
N TRP A 376 6.82 -11.55 12.86
CA TRP A 376 8.15 -11.91 13.34
C TRP A 376 9.19 -11.86 12.22
N ALA A 377 8.79 -12.31 11.03
CA ALA A 377 9.66 -12.31 9.84
C ALA A 377 10.14 -10.91 9.42
N ILE A 378 9.37 -9.86 9.68
CA ILE A 378 9.80 -8.48 9.39
C ILE A 378 10.45 -7.78 10.59
N MET A 379 10.40 -8.37 11.79
CA MET A 379 10.96 -7.78 13.00
C MET A 379 12.35 -8.32 13.35
N ASP A 380 12.70 -9.50 12.82
CA ASP A 380 14.04 -10.12 12.99
C ASP A 380 15.08 -9.42 12.10
#